data_d01f3daf328c7e09ab0f047bd5c28ddb
#
_entry.id   d01f3daf328c7e09ab0f047bd5c28ddb
#
_cell.length_a   1.000
_cell.length_b   1.000
_cell.length_c   1.000
_cell.angle_alpha   90.00
_cell.angle_beta   90.00
_cell.angle_gamma   90.00
#
_symmetry.space_group_name_H-M   'P 1'
#
loop_
_entity.id
_entity.type
_entity.pdbx_description
1 polymer ?
#
loop_
_entity_poly.entity_id
_entity_poly.type
_entity_poly.pdbx_seq_one_letter_code
_entity_poly.pdbx_strand_id
1 'polypeptide(L)'
;MKTIIKILYLLCLPSLLLAADKPDLFLLKTYDETKSVVGWVMSEKLDGIRGFWDGKQLLTRGGKRIMAPDWFIENYPPFAIDGELWTKRADFEGISSIVRRKNPDERWRKITHQIFEVPNQQGGLLDRLAVLRDYLKMRVDSPIKIIKQYPINQRHQVKRFLQNIVRKGGEGVVVRNPNTAYQTGRLSSALKVKQYLDTECVIEEILPGKGKYTGKMGALLCKTKKGVLVKIGSGFKDIQRENPPPIGTTITFKYFGLTKKGKPKYPVFLRIRLVR
;
A
#
# COMPACT_ATOMS: atom_id res chain seq x y z
N MET A 1 -51.98 42.60 35.34
CA MET A 1 -50.67 41.95 35.39
C MET A 1 -50.53 41.04 34.18
N LYS A 2 -49.71 41.41 33.19
CA LYS A 2 -49.45 40.61 31.97
C LYS A 2 -48.08 39.95 32.12
N THR A 3 -48.08 38.63 32.27
CA THR A 3 -46.86 37.83 32.39
C THR A 3 -46.28 37.56 31.00
N ILE A 4 -45.09 38.09 30.71
CA ILE A 4 -44.38 37.87 29.46
C ILE A 4 -43.51 36.62 29.62
N ILE A 5 -43.87 35.56 28.93
CA ILE A 5 -43.08 34.31 28.82
C ILE A 5 -42.02 34.56 27.75
N LYS A 6 -40.74 34.65 28.17
CA LYS A 6 -39.59 34.66 27.25
C LYS A 6 -39.26 33.23 26.85
N ILE A 7 -39.56 32.85 25.60
CA ILE A 7 -39.15 31.60 25.00
C ILE A 7 -37.69 31.75 24.55
N LEU A 8 -36.80 31.01 25.19
CA LEU A 8 -35.38 30.92 24.84
C LEU A 8 -35.23 29.88 23.72
N TYR A 9 -35.06 30.32 22.49
CA TYR A 9 -34.69 29.45 21.39
C TYR A 9 -33.22 28.98 21.51
N LEU A 10 -33.01 27.75 21.92
CA LEU A 10 -31.70 27.09 21.91
C LEU A 10 -31.39 26.70 20.47
N LEU A 11 -30.57 27.49 19.77
CA LEU A 11 -30.03 27.17 18.44
C LEU A 11 -29.06 26.01 18.57
N CYS A 12 -29.54 24.77 18.34
CA CYS A 12 -28.71 23.61 18.08
C CYS A 12 -28.07 23.77 16.68
N LEU A 13 -26.84 24.32 16.64
CA LEU A 13 -25.99 24.26 15.46
C LEU A 13 -25.58 22.80 15.24
N PRO A 14 -25.92 22.16 14.11
CA PRO A 14 -25.37 20.85 13.78
C PRO A 14 -23.87 21.01 13.59
N SER A 15 -23.09 20.35 14.44
CA SER A 15 -21.66 20.17 14.20
C SER A 15 -21.50 19.36 12.91
N LEU A 16 -21.21 20.06 11.81
CA LEU A 16 -20.72 19.44 10.58
C LEU A 16 -19.43 18.69 10.92
N LEU A 17 -19.55 17.38 11.11
CA LEU A 17 -18.41 16.46 11.03
C LEU A 17 -17.88 16.54 9.59
N LEU A 18 -16.96 17.47 9.34
CA LEU A 18 -16.16 17.47 8.11
C LEU A 18 -15.42 16.13 8.07
N ALA A 19 -15.88 15.24 7.20
CA ALA A 19 -15.11 14.05 6.85
C ALA A 19 -13.76 14.57 6.36
N ALA A 20 -12.67 14.14 6.99
CA ALA A 20 -11.33 14.54 6.59
C ALA A 20 -11.15 14.12 5.12
N ASP A 21 -10.82 15.09 4.27
CA ASP A 21 -10.59 14.82 2.86
C ASP A 21 -9.47 13.80 2.70
N LYS A 22 -9.66 12.89 1.76
CA LYS A 22 -8.66 11.86 1.44
C LYS A 22 -7.36 12.55 1.04
N PRO A 23 -6.23 12.27 1.71
CA PRO A 23 -4.98 12.93 1.38
C PRO A 23 -4.51 12.58 -0.03
N ASP A 24 -4.04 13.60 -0.74
CA ASP A 24 -3.47 13.44 -2.07
C ASP A 24 -2.03 12.93 -1.92
N LEU A 25 -1.84 11.64 -2.17
CA LEU A 25 -0.58 10.94 -1.96
C LEU A 25 -0.04 10.37 -3.26
N PHE A 26 1.28 10.22 -3.36
CA PHE A 26 1.88 9.50 -4.46
C PHE A 26 1.55 8.00 -4.41
N LEU A 27 1.45 7.39 -5.59
CA LEU A 27 1.19 5.97 -5.78
C LEU A 27 2.24 5.37 -6.70
N LEU A 28 2.66 4.16 -6.38
CA LEU A 28 3.67 3.44 -7.15
C LEU A 28 3.08 2.83 -8.43
N LYS A 29 3.75 3.05 -9.57
CA LYS A 29 3.58 2.19 -10.76
C LYS A 29 4.34 0.88 -10.59
N THR A 30 4.04 -0.12 -11.40
CA THR A 30 4.84 -1.33 -11.46
C THR A 30 6.10 -1.07 -12.30
N TYR A 31 7.24 -1.54 -11.80
CA TYR A 31 8.50 -1.47 -12.52
C TYR A 31 8.44 -2.31 -13.79
N ASP A 32 8.91 -1.72 -14.88
CA ASP A 32 9.11 -2.37 -16.15
C ASP A 32 10.62 -2.54 -16.34
N GLU A 33 11.07 -3.78 -16.45
CA GLU A 33 12.49 -4.11 -16.56
C GLU A 33 13.15 -3.56 -17.84
N THR A 34 12.40 -3.12 -18.84
CA THR A 34 12.92 -2.44 -20.03
C THR A 34 13.46 -1.04 -19.72
N LYS A 35 12.97 -0.40 -18.63
CA LYS A 35 13.39 0.93 -18.23
C LYS A 35 14.65 0.90 -17.38
N SER A 36 15.61 1.76 -17.73
CA SER A 36 16.77 1.99 -16.88
C SER A 36 16.38 2.83 -15.66
N VAL A 37 16.87 2.40 -14.50
CA VAL A 37 16.74 3.12 -13.21
C VAL A 37 18.12 3.36 -12.58
N VAL A 38 19.17 3.30 -13.39
CA VAL A 38 20.53 3.69 -12.97
C VAL A 38 20.52 5.17 -12.57
N GLY A 39 21.18 5.52 -11.47
CA GLY A 39 21.12 6.86 -10.87
C GLY A 39 19.92 7.09 -9.94
N TRP A 40 19.00 6.11 -9.83
CA TRP A 40 17.89 6.17 -8.88
C TRP A 40 18.30 5.57 -7.55
N VAL A 41 17.36 5.61 -6.58
CA VAL A 41 17.52 4.95 -5.28
C VAL A 41 16.49 3.84 -5.13
N MET A 42 16.84 2.84 -4.30
CA MET A 42 15.93 1.75 -3.94
C MET A 42 15.84 1.59 -2.43
N SER A 43 14.69 1.14 -1.97
CA SER A 43 14.41 0.83 -0.58
C SER A 43 13.56 -0.42 -0.46
N GLU A 44 13.50 -1.04 0.71
CA GLU A 44 12.56 -2.12 0.97
C GLU A 44 11.13 -1.60 0.90
N LYS A 45 10.25 -2.36 0.24
CA LYS A 45 8.82 -2.16 0.29
C LYS A 45 8.25 -2.91 1.48
N LEU A 46 7.92 -2.17 2.52
CA LEU A 46 7.34 -2.74 3.73
C LEU A 46 5.88 -3.15 3.49
N ASP A 47 5.44 -4.21 4.16
CA ASP A 47 4.06 -4.72 4.17
C ASP A 47 3.44 -4.40 5.53
N GLY A 48 2.96 -3.19 5.68
CA GLY A 48 2.32 -2.66 6.89
C GLY A 48 1.04 -1.89 6.57
N ILE A 49 0.80 -0.82 7.31
CA ILE A 49 -0.31 0.10 7.08
C ILE A 49 0.24 1.50 6.81
N ARG A 50 -0.04 2.05 5.63
CA ARG A 50 0.35 3.42 5.32
C ARG A 50 -0.26 4.39 6.33
N GLY A 51 0.61 5.12 7.02
CA GLY A 51 0.30 6.23 7.90
C GLY A 51 0.76 7.53 7.27
N PHE A 52 -0.16 8.45 7.07
CA PHE A 52 0.13 9.80 6.65
C PHE A 52 -0.11 10.76 7.83
N TRP A 53 0.92 11.45 8.25
CA TRP A 53 0.83 12.51 9.23
C TRP A 53 0.74 13.85 8.51
N ASP A 54 -0.29 14.63 8.75
CA ASP A 54 -0.53 15.91 8.09
C ASP A 54 0.08 17.12 8.81
N GLY A 55 0.77 16.89 9.94
CA GLY A 55 1.27 17.89 10.87
C GLY A 55 0.44 17.99 12.16
N LYS A 56 -0.71 17.32 12.22
CA LYS A 56 -1.65 17.37 13.36
C LYS A 56 -2.24 16.00 13.71
N GLN A 57 -2.53 15.17 12.73
CA GLN A 57 -3.18 13.88 12.93
C GLN A 57 -2.64 12.81 11.98
N LEU A 58 -2.70 11.56 12.44
CA LEU A 58 -2.28 10.40 11.67
C LEU A 58 -3.49 9.83 10.89
N LEU A 59 -3.33 9.71 9.58
CA LEU A 59 -4.39 9.32 8.64
C LEU A 59 -4.02 8.04 7.88
N THR A 60 -5.01 7.24 7.56
CA THR A 60 -4.86 6.18 6.58
C THR A 60 -4.76 6.76 5.17
N ARG A 61 -4.33 5.96 4.20
CA ARG A 61 -4.37 6.32 2.78
C ARG A 61 -5.76 6.77 2.30
N GLY A 62 -6.83 6.33 2.94
CA GLY A 62 -8.21 6.69 2.60
C GLY A 62 -8.74 7.92 3.33
N GLY A 63 -7.91 8.62 4.13
CA GLY A 63 -8.31 9.81 4.89
C GLY A 63 -8.94 9.50 6.26
N LYS A 64 -9.06 8.24 6.65
CA LYS A 64 -9.57 7.90 7.98
C LYS A 64 -8.50 8.12 9.04
N ARG A 65 -8.87 8.79 10.14
CA ARG A 65 -7.99 8.97 11.29
C ARG A 65 -7.56 7.61 11.86
N ILE A 66 -6.27 7.47 12.13
CA ILE A 66 -5.69 6.36 12.86
C ILE A 66 -5.61 6.79 14.33
N MET A 67 -6.25 6.02 15.20
CA MET A 67 -6.21 6.25 16.64
C MET A 67 -4.90 5.69 17.19
N ALA A 68 -3.89 6.54 17.28
CA ALA A 68 -2.62 6.21 17.92
C ALA A 68 -2.62 6.72 19.37
N PRO A 69 -1.86 6.09 20.31
CA PRO A 69 -1.66 6.65 21.64
C PRO A 69 -0.94 8.00 21.57
N ASP A 70 -1.24 8.91 22.50
CA ASP A 70 -0.62 10.24 22.53
C ASP A 70 0.91 10.15 22.60
N TRP A 71 1.46 9.26 23.44
CA TRP A 71 2.90 9.04 23.55
C TRP A 71 3.58 8.57 22.25
N PHE A 72 2.81 7.97 21.31
CA PHE A 72 3.36 7.56 20.02
C PHE A 72 3.55 8.74 19.06
N ILE A 73 2.67 9.75 19.14
CA ILE A 73 2.66 10.90 18.23
C ILE A 73 3.17 12.20 18.85
N GLU A 74 3.45 12.25 20.16
CA GLU A 74 3.89 13.46 20.87
C GLU A 74 5.14 14.13 20.28
N ASN A 75 6.06 13.32 19.74
CA ASN A 75 7.30 13.75 19.11
C ASN A 75 7.23 13.83 17.59
N TYR A 76 6.03 13.87 17.02
CA TYR A 76 5.87 14.00 15.58
C TYR A 76 6.14 15.45 15.12
N PRO A 77 6.64 15.62 13.87
CA PRO A 77 6.98 16.94 13.37
C PRO A 77 5.73 17.80 13.09
N PRO A 78 5.87 19.16 13.11
CA PRO A 78 4.79 20.07 12.74
C PRO A 78 4.55 20.14 11.21
N PHE A 79 5.20 19.27 10.43
CA PHE A 79 5.06 19.15 9.00
C PHE A 79 4.67 17.73 8.59
N ALA A 80 4.18 17.58 7.36
CA ALA A 80 3.69 16.31 6.87
C ALA A 80 4.81 15.29 6.68
N ILE A 81 4.54 14.03 7.07
CA ILE A 81 5.39 12.86 6.79
C ILE A 81 4.52 11.70 6.33
N ASP A 82 5.06 10.89 5.44
CA ASP A 82 4.35 9.76 4.85
C ASP A 82 5.21 8.49 4.95
N GLY A 83 4.65 7.47 5.53
CA GLY A 83 5.38 6.26 5.86
C GLY A 83 4.50 5.03 5.99
N GLU A 84 5.13 3.95 6.38
CA GLU A 84 4.48 2.69 6.69
C GLU A 84 4.56 2.46 8.21
N LEU A 85 3.41 2.35 8.88
CA LEU A 85 3.33 1.80 10.23
C LEU A 85 3.69 0.32 10.14
N TRP A 86 4.73 -0.10 10.84
CA TRP A 86 5.33 -1.40 10.64
C TRP A 86 5.90 -2.00 11.93
N THR A 87 5.81 -3.31 12.07
CA THR A 87 6.37 -4.09 13.18
C THR A 87 7.59 -4.88 12.72
N LYS A 88 7.36 -5.85 11.81
CA LYS A 88 8.37 -6.74 11.23
C LYS A 88 7.88 -7.32 9.91
N ARG A 89 8.75 -8.01 9.18
CA ARG A 89 8.37 -8.74 7.95
C ARG A 89 7.35 -9.83 8.27
N ALA A 90 6.48 -10.09 7.28
CA ALA A 90 5.42 -11.12 7.33
C ALA A 90 4.43 -10.98 8.51
N ASP A 91 4.22 -9.76 9.02
CA ASP A 91 3.33 -9.48 10.16
C ASP A 91 2.17 -8.52 9.82
N PHE A 92 1.72 -8.48 8.57
CA PHE A 92 0.62 -7.60 8.15
C PHE A 92 -0.66 -7.77 8.99
N GLU A 93 -1.02 -9.00 9.36
CA GLU A 93 -2.20 -9.25 10.19
C GLU A 93 -2.01 -8.74 11.62
N GLY A 94 -0.80 -8.92 12.18
CA GLY A 94 -0.45 -8.41 13.50
C GLY A 94 -0.57 -6.90 13.57
N ILE A 95 0.10 -6.17 12.68
CA ILE A 95 0.01 -4.70 12.65
C ILE A 95 -1.40 -4.22 12.34
N SER A 96 -2.12 -4.87 11.42
CA SER A 96 -3.50 -4.52 11.08
C SER A 96 -4.42 -4.65 12.29
N SER A 97 -4.22 -5.67 13.13
CA SER A 97 -4.99 -5.89 14.36
C SER A 97 -4.75 -4.81 15.42
N ILE A 98 -3.59 -4.16 15.40
CA ILE A 98 -3.24 -3.07 16.33
C ILE A 98 -3.80 -1.74 15.82
N VAL A 99 -3.44 -1.36 14.58
CA VAL A 99 -3.70 -0.03 14.02
C VAL A 99 -5.19 0.25 13.78
N ARG A 100 -6.00 -0.78 13.51
CA ARG A 100 -7.43 -0.63 13.23
C ARG A 100 -8.32 -0.51 14.48
N ARG A 101 -7.76 -0.60 15.67
CA ARG A 101 -8.54 -0.46 16.90
C ARG A 101 -8.95 0.98 17.15
N LYS A 102 -10.18 1.17 17.62
CA LYS A 102 -10.69 2.47 18.06
C LYS A 102 -9.98 2.95 19.33
N ASN A 103 -9.68 2.01 20.24
CA ASN A 103 -8.96 2.28 21.48
C ASN A 103 -7.54 1.70 21.32
N PRO A 104 -6.51 2.54 21.16
CA PRO A 104 -5.13 2.12 21.09
C PRO A 104 -4.65 1.59 22.44
N ASP A 105 -3.67 0.67 22.41
CA ASP A 105 -3.13 0.05 23.61
C ASP A 105 -1.59 -0.12 23.53
N GLU A 106 -0.99 -0.68 24.57
CA GLU A 106 0.47 -0.87 24.72
C GLU A 106 1.12 -1.67 23.58
N ARG A 107 0.36 -2.37 22.75
CA ARG A 107 0.90 -3.07 21.58
C ARG A 107 1.50 -2.12 20.53
N TRP A 108 1.14 -0.83 20.59
CA TRP A 108 1.74 0.22 19.78
C TRP A 108 3.24 0.39 20.01
N ARG A 109 3.79 -0.06 21.17
CA ARG A 109 5.24 -0.08 21.43
C ARG A 109 6.03 -0.98 20.46
N LYS A 110 5.35 -1.90 19.76
CA LYS A 110 5.95 -2.76 18.73
C LYS A 110 6.01 -2.07 17.36
N ILE A 111 5.33 -0.94 17.20
CA ILE A 111 5.18 -0.24 15.92
C ILE A 111 6.26 0.82 15.78
N THR A 112 6.85 0.90 14.60
CA THR A 112 7.63 2.04 14.14
C THR A 112 6.94 2.67 12.94
N HIS A 113 7.05 3.99 12.79
CA HIS A 113 6.60 4.70 11.59
C HIS A 113 7.79 4.85 10.64
N GLN A 114 7.84 4.01 9.62
CA GLN A 114 8.92 3.92 8.65
C GLN A 114 8.69 4.91 7.51
N ILE A 115 9.33 6.07 7.58
CA ILE A 115 9.09 7.18 6.65
C ILE A 115 9.85 6.99 5.34
N PHE A 116 9.15 7.12 4.24
CA PHE A 116 9.67 7.06 2.88
C PHE A 116 9.49 8.39 2.11
N GLU A 117 8.78 9.37 2.70
CA GLU A 117 8.54 10.68 2.06
C GLU A 117 8.26 11.77 3.09
N VAL A 118 8.65 13.00 2.78
CA VAL A 118 8.32 14.21 3.51
C VAL A 118 7.64 15.18 2.54
N PRO A 119 6.31 15.10 2.38
CA PRO A 119 5.56 15.95 1.47
C PRO A 119 5.75 17.44 1.76
N ASN A 120 5.60 18.26 0.72
CA ASN A 120 5.65 19.73 0.81
C ASN A 120 7.01 20.32 1.23
N GLN A 121 8.07 19.51 1.32
CA GLN A 121 9.43 20.01 1.43
C GLN A 121 10.04 20.16 0.03
N GLN A 122 10.97 21.11 -0.10
CA GLN A 122 11.64 21.41 -1.37
C GLN A 122 12.73 20.39 -1.71
N GLY A 123 13.18 20.41 -2.97
CA GLY A 123 14.27 19.57 -3.44
C GLY A 123 13.86 18.15 -3.86
N GLY A 124 14.85 17.32 -4.05
CA GLY A 124 14.68 15.91 -4.36
C GLY A 124 14.29 15.06 -3.15
N LEU A 125 14.09 13.77 -3.36
CA LEU A 125 13.70 12.84 -2.28
C LEU A 125 14.68 12.89 -1.09
N LEU A 126 15.98 12.88 -1.36
CA LEU A 126 16.98 12.81 -0.30
C LEU A 126 17.05 14.11 0.50
N ASP A 127 16.83 15.25 -0.15
CA ASP A 127 16.76 16.57 0.51
C ASP A 127 15.55 16.63 1.43
N ARG A 128 14.39 16.19 0.96
CA ARG A 128 13.17 16.12 1.77
C ARG A 128 13.31 15.19 2.98
N LEU A 129 13.94 14.03 2.81
CA LEU A 129 14.24 13.13 3.92
C LEU A 129 15.29 13.70 4.88
N ALA A 130 16.20 14.58 4.41
CA ALA A 130 17.17 15.24 5.26
C ALA A 130 16.50 16.19 6.25
N VAL A 131 15.45 16.92 5.86
CA VAL A 131 14.65 17.76 6.76
C VAL A 131 14.13 16.96 7.97
N LEU A 132 13.59 15.77 7.71
CA LEU A 132 13.14 14.91 8.80
C LEU A 132 14.32 14.34 9.62
N ARG A 133 15.41 14.00 8.98
CA ARG A 133 16.61 13.52 9.68
C ARG A 133 17.12 14.57 10.66
N ASP A 134 17.15 15.83 10.25
CA ASP A 134 17.59 16.93 11.12
C ASP A 134 16.62 17.16 12.28
N TYR A 135 15.32 17.08 12.02
CA TYR A 135 14.30 17.14 13.08
C TYR A 135 14.47 16.04 14.14
N LEU A 136 14.86 14.83 13.73
CA LEU A 136 14.99 13.67 14.62
C LEU A 136 16.28 13.65 15.43
N LYS A 137 17.29 14.47 15.14
CA LYS A 137 18.58 14.51 15.87
C LYS A 137 18.41 14.67 17.38
N MET A 138 17.44 15.47 17.81
CA MET A 138 17.16 15.76 19.22
C MET A 138 16.02 14.88 19.79
N ARG A 139 15.59 13.82 19.10
CA ARG A 139 14.42 12.99 19.44
C ARG A 139 14.73 11.51 19.29
N VAL A 140 15.69 11.02 20.10
CA VAL A 140 16.22 9.65 19.99
C VAL A 140 15.19 8.55 20.25
N ASP A 141 14.19 8.83 21.10
CA ASP A 141 13.14 7.87 21.47
C ASP A 141 11.92 7.91 20.54
N SER A 142 11.99 8.70 19.45
CA SER A 142 10.90 8.77 18.48
C SER A 142 10.65 7.42 17.80
N PRO A 143 9.37 7.00 17.66
CA PRO A 143 9.01 5.82 16.90
C PRO A 143 9.21 5.99 15.37
N ILE A 144 9.53 7.21 14.95
CA ILE A 144 9.80 7.54 13.54
C ILE A 144 11.18 7.03 13.14
N LYS A 145 11.23 6.30 12.03
CA LYS A 145 12.48 5.84 11.39
C LYS A 145 12.43 6.18 9.91
N ILE A 146 13.54 6.63 9.34
CA ILE A 146 13.62 6.90 7.91
C ILE A 146 14.04 5.61 7.20
N ILE A 147 13.26 5.17 6.21
CA ILE A 147 13.60 3.99 5.41
C ILE A 147 14.91 4.24 4.66
N LYS A 148 15.85 3.33 4.82
CA LYS A 148 17.17 3.43 4.18
C LYS A 148 17.04 3.40 2.66
N GLN A 149 17.65 4.38 2.01
CA GLN A 149 17.73 4.50 0.57
C GLN A 149 19.10 4.02 0.09
N TYR A 150 19.13 3.18 -0.95
CA TYR A 150 20.35 2.63 -1.52
C TYR A 150 20.49 3.10 -2.97
N PRO A 151 21.63 3.66 -3.39
CA PRO A 151 21.84 4.08 -4.77
C PRO A 151 21.87 2.89 -5.73
N ILE A 152 21.35 3.08 -6.93
CA ILE A 152 21.37 2.11 -8.02
C ILE A 152 22.42 2.53 -9.04
N ASN A 153 23.58 1.94 -8.97
CA ASN A 153 24.70 2.22 -9.90
C ASN A 153 24.69 1.28 -11.11
N GLN A 154 24.04 0.11 -10.98
CA GLN A 154 23.97 -0.90 -12.02
C GLN A 154 22.61 -1.58 -12.04
N ARG A 155 22.08 -1.88 -13.21
CA ARG A 155 20.73 -2.41 -13.42
C ARG A 155 20.44 -3.68 -12.63
N HIS A 156 21.40 -4.61 -12.54
CA HIS A 156 21.22 -5.88 -11.85
C HIS A 156 21.06 -5.75 -10.33
N GLN A 157 21.45 -4.61 -9.74
CA GLN A 157 21.34 -4.39 -8.29
C GLN A 157 19.91 -4.44 -7.79
N VAL A 158 18.94 -3.96 -8.58
CA VAL A 158 17.51 -4.01 -8.21
C VAL A 158 17.05 -5.46 -8.04
N LYS A 159 17.39 -6.34 -9.00
CA LYS A 159 17.03 -7.77 -8.94
C LYS A 159 17.71 -8.47 -7.75
N ARG A 160 19.00 -8.22 -7.53
CA ARG A 160 19.74 -8.77 -6.40
C ARG A 160 19.18 -8.30 -5.05
N PHE A 161 18.85 -7.01 -4.93
CA PHE A 161 18.25 -6.47 -3.71
C PHE A 161 16.87 -7.06 -3.47
N LEU A 162 16.01 -7.17 -4.50
CA LEU A 162 14.72 -7.85 -4.43
C LEU A 162 14.86 -9.30 -3.91
N GLN A 163 15.76 -10.07 -4.48
CA GLN A 163 16.00 -11.46 -4.06
C GLN A 163 16.42 -11.55 -2.59
N ASN A 164 17.28 -10.63 -2.13
CA ASN A 164 17.70 -10.58 -0.73
C ASN A 164 16.53 -10.24 0.21
N ILE A 165 15.69 -9.25 -0.16
CA ILE A 165 14.50 -8.86 0.62
C ILE A 165 13.50 -10.01 0.70
N VAL A 166 13.17 -10.65 -0.43
CA VAL A 166 12.20 -11.76 -0.48
C VAL A 166 12.70 -12.98 0.31
N ARG A 167 13.99 -13.33 0.20
CA ARG A 167 14.60 -14.42 0.99
C ARG A 167 14.48 -14.19 2.50
N LYS A 168 14.45 -12.92 2.93
CA LYS A 168 14.24 -12.52 4.34
C LYS A 168 12.76 -12.32 4.70
N GLY A 169 11.82 -12.74 3.84
CA GLY A 169 10.38 -12.62 4.07
C GLY A 169 9.78 -11.24 3.81
N GLY A 170 10.51 -10.34 3.14
CA GLY A 170 10.00 -9.03 2.76
C GLY A 170 9.12 -9.06 1.51
N GLU A 171 8.32 -8.01 1.29
CA GLU A 171 7.32 -7.92 0.23
C GLU A 171 7.94 -7.63 -1.14
N GLY A 172 8.95 -6.77 -1.18
CA GLY A 172 9.53 -6.28 -2.43
C GLY A 172 10.40 -5.06 -2.24
N VAL A 173 10.56 -4.30 -3.30
CA VAL A 173 11.42 -3.12 -3.39
C VAL A 173 10.62 -1.95 -3.96
N VAL A 174 10.93 -0.74 -3.52
CA VAL A 174 10.51 0.51 -4.15
C VAL A 174 11.73 1.14 -4.78
N VAL A 175 11.60 1.60 -6.03
CA VAL A 175 12.63 2.33 -6.78
C VAL A 175 12.12 3.73 -7.06
N ARG A 176 12.90 4.75 -6.76
CA ARG A 176 12.51 6.15 -6.89
C ARG A 176 13.59 7.00 -7.57
N ASN A 177 13.14 7.91 -8.41
CA ASN A 177 14.01 8.97 -8.91
C ASN A 177 14.28 9.97 -7.78
N PRO A 178 15.51 10.10 -7.27
CA PRO A 178 15.82 10.96 -6.15
C PRO A 178 15.74 12.46 -6.46
N ASN A 179 15.84 12.83 -7.73
CA ASN A 179 15.91 14.21 -8.17
C ASN A 179 14.52 14.83 -8.47
N THR A 180 13.45 14.04 -8.36
CA THR A 180 12.10 14.52 -8.65
C THR A 180 11.51 15.23 -7.42
N ALA A 181 10.96 16.42 -7.60
CA ALA A 181 10.15 17.10 -6.60
C ALA A 181 8.95 16.22 -6.17
N TYR A 182 8.37 16.50 -5.01
CA TYR A 182 7.18 15.78 -4.56
C TYR A 182 6.00 16.00 -5.52
N GLN A 183 5.35 14.91 -5.88
CA GLN A 183 4.16 14.88 -6.73
C GLN A 183 3.18 13.85 -6.18
N THR A 184 1.90 14.06 -6.43
CA THR A 184 0.83 13.15 -6.03
C THR A 184 0.34 12.29 -7.22
N GLY A 185 -0.55 11.35 -6.96
CA GLY A 185 -1.07 10.45 -7.97
C GLY A 185 -0.12 9.29 -8.33
N ARG A 186 -0.38 8.62 -9.44
CA ARG A 186 0.38 7.43 -9.87
C ARG A 186 1.59 7.82 -10.72
N LEU A 187 2.76 7.78 -10.11
CA LEU A 187 3.99 8.33 -10.68
C LEU A 187 4.82 7.32 -11.46
N SER A 188 5.44 7.79 -12.54
CA SER A 188 6.49 7.05 -13.27
C SER A 188 7.88 7.19 -12.64
N SER A 189 8.04 8.12 -11.71
CA SER A 189 9.26 8.35 -10.91
C SER A 189 9.30 7.53 -9.61
N ALA A 190 8.26 6.75 -9.31
CA ALA A 190 8.16 5.91 -8.13
C ALA A 190 7.55 4.54 -8.50
N LEU A 191 8.35 3.48 -8.41
CA LEU A 191 8.04 2.18 -8.97
C LEU A 191 8.14 1.10 -7.90
N LYS A 192 7.21 0.14 -7.93
CA LYS A 192 7.27 -1.07 -7.09
C LYS A 192 7.82 -2.24 -7.88
N VAL A 193 8.72 -2.99 -7.28
CA VAL A 193 9.31 -4.22 -7.79
C VAL A 193 8.92 -5.35 -6.84
N LYS A 194 8.19 -6.34 -7.33
CA LYS A 194 7.77 -7.49 -6.54
C LYS A 194 8.13 -8.78 -7.27
N GLN A 195 8.60 -9.74 -6.53
CA GLN A 195 8.69 -11.11 -7.05
C GLN A 195 7.29 -11.69 -7.11
N TYR A 196 6.99 -12.39 -8.18
CA TYR A 196 5.79 -13.19 -8.28
C TYR A 196 6.16 -14.67 -8.46
N LEU A 197 5.25 -15.52 -8.01
CA LEU A 197 5.23 -16.94 -8.31
C LEU A 197 4.13 -17.16 -9.34
N ASP A 198 4.25 -18.17 -10.15
CA ASP A 198 3.19 -18.61 -11.05
C ASP A 198 2.83 -20.06 -10.80
N THR A 199 1.61 -20.40 -11.11
CA THR A 199 1.09 -21.75 -11.04
C THR A 199 -0.09 -21.90 -11.98
N GLU A 200 -0.56 -23.14 -12.13
CA GLU A 200 -1.68 -23.48 -12.99
C GLU A 200 -2.92 -23.82 -12.18
N CYS A 201 -4.07 -23.60 -12.82
CA CYS A 201 -5.35 -24.03 -12.32
C CYS A 201 -6.31 -24.33 -13.47
N VAL A 202 -7.33 -25.14 -13.22
CA VAL A 202 -8.42 -25.46 -14.14
C VAL A 202 -9.61 -24.56 -13.84
N ILE A 203 -10.19 -23.94 -14.86
CA ILE A 203 -11.37 -23.09 -14.73
C ILE A 203 -12.57 -23.95 -14.34
N GLU A 204 -13.20 -23.62 -13.21
CA GLU A 204 -14.43 -24.27 -12.75
C GLU A 204 -15.68 -23.42 -13.00
N GLU A 205 -15.54 -22.09 -13.02
CA GLU A 205 -16.66 -21.17 -13.19
C GLU A 205 -16.23 -19.85 -13.81
N ILE A 206 -17.10 -19.27 -14.63
CA ILE A 206 -16.95 -17.92 -15.18
C ILE A 206 -17.91 -16.99 -14.43
N LEU A 207 -17.35 -16.09 -13.62
CA LEU A 207 -18.15 -15.18 -12.79
C LEU A 207 -18.53 -13.91 -13.58
N PRO A 208 -19.78 -13.43 -13.46
CA PRO A 208 -20.23 -12.25 -14.17
C PRO A 208 -19.52 -10.98 -13.71
N GLY A 209 -19.34 -10.03 -14.62
CA GLY A 209 -18.80 -8.72 -14.36
C GLY A 209 -19.82 -7.77 -13.74
N LYS A 210 -19.30 -6.70 -13.12
CA LYS A 210 -20.11 -5.60 -12.56
C LYS A 210 -19.59 -4.25 -13.08
N GLY A 211 -20.43 -3.22 -13.06
CA GLY A 211 -20.06 -1.88 -13.53
C GLY A 211 -19.66 -1.91 -15.01
N LYS A 212 -18.47 -1.43 -15.37
CA LYS A 212 -17.99 -1.41 -16.77
C LYS A 212 -17.85 -2.80 -17.42
N TYR A 213 -17.93 -3.87 -16.64
CA TYR A 213 -17.88 -5.26 -17.12
C TYR A 213 -19.23 -5.97 -17.08
N THR A 214 -20.35 -5.25 -16.89
CA THR A 214 -21.69 -5.82 -16.99
C THR A 214 -21.88 -6.47 -18.37
N GLY A 215 -22.42 -7.70 -18.40
CA GLY A 215 -22.55 -8.48 -19.64
C GLY A 215 -21.28 -9.21 -20.12
N LYS A 216 -20.14 -9.04 -19.41
CA LYS A 216 -18.86 -9.67 -19.73
C LYS A 216 -18.35 -10.45 -18.51
N MET A 217 -17.30 -11.25 -18.70
CA MET A 217 -16.63 -11.93 -17.60
C MET A 217 -16.00 -10.93 -16.62
N GLY A 218 -16.34 -11.05 -15.35
CA GLY A 218 -15.72 -10.30 -14.25
C GLY A 218 -14.48 -10.98 -13.72
N ALA A 219 -14.55 -12.31 -13.50
CA ALA A 219 -13.46 -13.12 -12.98
C ALA A 219 -13.65 -14.61 -13.37
N LEU A 220 -12.57 -15.38 -13.27
CA LEU A 220 -12.60 -16.83 -13.32
C LEU A 220 -12.48 -17.39 -11.89
N LEU A 221 -13.29 -18.38 -11.54
CA LEU A 221 -13.08 -19.24 -10.40
C LEU A 221 -12.32 -20.48 -10.88
N CYS A 222 -11.18 -20.76 -10.28
CA CYS A 222 -10.21 -21.68 -10.83
C CYS A 222 -9.66 -22.57 -9.71
N LYS A 223 -9.50 -23.87 -9.93
CA LYS A 223 -9.00 -24.84 -8.96
C LYS A 223 -7.56 -25.25 -9.28
N THR A 224 -6.67 -25.05 -8.33
CA THR A 224 -5.27 -25.47 -8.46
C THR A 224 -5.11 -26.98 -8.31
N LYS A 225 -3.96 -27.54 -8.72
CA LYS A 225 -3.62 -28.97 -8.49
C LYS A 225 -3.69 -29.40 -7.02
N LYS A 226 -3.53 -28.43 -6.09
CA LYS A 226 -3.68 -28.67 -4.63
C LYS A 226 -5.12 -28.54 -4.13
N GLY A 227 -6.11 -28.43 -5.02
CA GLY A 227 -7.52 -28.28 -4.65
C GLY A 227 -7.94 -26.89 -4.16
N VAL A 228 -7.05 -25.89 -4.18
CA VAL A 228 -7.35 -24.54 -3.71
C VAL A 228 -8.14 -23.78 -4.77
N LEU A 229 -9.33 -23.27 -4.38
CA LEU A 229 -10.13 -22.40 -5.23
C LEU A 229 -9.59 -20.97 -5.20
N VAL A 230 -9.32 -20.41 -6.39
CA VAL A 230 -8.74 -19.08 -6.59
C VAL A 230 -9.62 -18.28 -7.54
N LYS A 231 -10.05 -17.11 -7.08
CA LYS A 231 -10.78 -16.14 -7.92
C LYS A 231 -9.79 -15.21 -8.61
N ILE A 232 -9.75 -15.23 -9.93
CA ILE A 232 -8.85 -14.44 -10.77
C ILE A 232 -9.66 -13.42 -11.55
N GLY A 233 -9.56 -12.13 -11.17
CA GLY A 233 -10.32 -11.03 -11.79
C GLY A 233 -9.46 -10.03 -12.56
N SER A 234 -8.14 -10.21 -12.60
CA SER A 234 -7.21 -9.28 -13.23
C SER A 234 -6.26 -9.96 -14.21
N GLY A 235 -5.63 -9.19 -15.09
CA GLY A 235 -4.71 -9.67 -16.12
C GLY A 235 -5.37 -9.97 -17.46
N PHE A 236 -6.68 -9.86 -17.57
CA PHE A 236 -7.41 -10.09 -18.82
C PHE A 236 -7.49 -8.83 -19.69
N LYS A 237 -7.36 -9.01 -20.99
CA LYS A 237 -7.72 -8.00 -22.00
C LYS A 237 -9.26 -7.97 -22.18
N ASP A 238 -9.80 -6.87 -22.71
CA ASP A 238 -11.26 -6.73 -22.88
C ASP A 238 -11.83 -7.82 -23.79
N ILE A 239 -11.15 -8.18 -24.87
CA ILE A 239 -11.55 -9.29 -25.76
C ILE A 239 -11.63 -10.64 -25.04
N GLN A 240 -10.79 -10.88 -24.03
CA GLN A 240 -10.83 -12.10 -23.23
C GLN A 240 -11.96 -12.10 -22.19
N ARG A 241 -12.51 -10.93 -21.89
CA ARG A 241 -13.71 -10.80 -21.06
C ARG A 241 -15.00 -10.99 -21.86
N GLU A 242 -14.96 -10.62 -23.12
CA GLU A 242 -16.05 -10.87 -24.07
C GLU A 242 -16.13 -12.35 -24.48
N ASN A 243 -14.98 -12.95 -24.71
CA ASN A 243 -14.82 -14.35 -25.10
C ASN A 243 -13.92 -15.08 -24.09
N PRO A 244 -14.43 -15.41 -22.90
CA PRO A 244 -13.63 -16.04 -21.87
C PRO A 244 -13.22 -17.47 -22.25
N PRO A 245 -12.06 -17.97 -21.77
CA PRO A 245 -11.70 -19.36 -21.92
C PRO A 245 -12.79 -20.26 -21.35
N PRO A 246 -13.11 -21.40 -22.01
CA PRO A 246 -14.14 -22.33 -21.54
C PRO A 246 -13.82 -22.92 -20.17
N ILE A 247 -14.86 -23.34 -19.45
CA ILE A 247 -14.74 -24.17 -18.24
C ILE A 247 -13.94 -25.45 -18.60
N GLY A 248 -13.10 -25.91 -17.69
CA GLY A 248 -12.19 -27.04 -17.93
C GLY A 248 -10.83 -26.62 -18.54
N THR A 249 -10.70 -25.40 -19.05
CA THR A 249 -9.43 -24.90 -19.58
C THR A 249 -8.39 -24.72 -18.48
N THR A 250 -7.16 -25.21 -18.71
CA THR A 250 -6.03 -24.92 -17.83
C THR A 250 -5.41 -23.57 -18.16
N ILE A 251 -5.25 -22.72 -17.15
CA ILE A 251 -4.61 -21.42 -17.29
C ILE A 251 -3.41 -21.30 -16.35
N THR A 252 -2.46 -20.45 -16.72
CA THR A 252 -1.36 -20.01 -15.84
C THR A 252 -1.73 -18.64 -15.26
N PHE A 253 -1.56 -18.48 -13.96
CA PHE A 253 -1.70 -17.20 -13.28
C PHE A 253 -0.50 -16.92 -12.37
N LYS A 254 -0.14 -15.65 -12.21
CA LYS A 254 0.86 -15.21 -11.23
C LYS A 254 0.21 -14.73 -9.95
N TYR A 255 0.94 -14.84 -8.83
CA TYR A 255 0.52 -14.38 -7.52
C TYR A 255 1.71 -13.92 -6.68
N PHE A 256 1.44 -13.14 -5.62
CA PHE A 256 2.47 -12.49 -4.80
C PHE A 256 2.50 -13.07 -3.38
N GLY A 257 2.83 -14.35 -3.27
CA GLY A 257 2.86 -15.09 -2.02
C GLY A 257 1.51 -15.70 -1.62
N LEU A 258 1.47 -16.35 -0.47
CA LEU A 258 0.29 -17.03 0.05
C LEU A 258 -0.24 -16.33 1.32
N THR A 259 -1.54 -16.44 1.56
CA THR A 259 -2.14 -16.12 2.85
C THR A 259 -1.76 -17.21 3.88
N LYS A 260 -2.00 -16.97 5.18
CA LYS A 260 -1.84 -18.00 6.22
C LYS A 260 -2.64 -19.29 5.94
N LYS A 261 -3.75 -19.16 5.20
CA LYS A 261 -4.60 -20.30 4.77
C LYS A 261 -4.14 -20.93 3.45
N GLY A 262 -2.94 -20.64 2.96
CA GLY A 262 -2.38 -21.20 1.72
C GLY A 262 -3.01 -20.68 0.41
N LYS A 263 -3.88 -19.65 0.46
CA LYS A 263 -4.48 -19.08 -0.75
C LYS A 263 -3.54 -18.08 -1.43
N PRO A 264 -3.39 -18.10 -2.78
CA PRO A 264 -2.63 -17.12 -3.54
C PRO A 264 -3.10 -15.68 -3.28
N LYS A 265 -2.15 -14.78 -2.98
CA LYS A 265 -2.42 -13.35 -2.83
C LYS A 265 -2.37 -12.64 -4.19
N TYR A 266 -3.36 -11.80 -4.49
CA TYR A 266 -3.41 -10.96 -5.68
C TYR A 266 -3.20 -11.74 -7.00
N PRO A 267 -3.99 -12.78 -7.29
CA PRO A 267 -3.83 -13.58 -8.47
C PRO A 267 -4.12 -12.77 -9.74
N VAL A 268 -3.28 -12.95 -10.77
CA VAL A 268 -3.37 -12.25 -12.07
C VAL A 268 -3.20 -13.26 -13.18
N PHE A 269 -4.14 -13.32 -14.11
CA PHE A 269 -4.05 -14.15 -15.30
C PHE A 269 -2.80 -13.84 -16.13
N LEU A 270 -2.12 -14.84 -16.64
CA LEU A 270 -0.97 -14.72 -17.54
C LEU A 270 -1.31 -15.22 -18.94
N ARG A 271 -1.75 -16.48 -19.05
CA ARG A 271 -2.01 -17.13 -20.35
C ARG A 271 -2.86 -18.39 -20.19
N ILE A 272 -3.48 -18.78 -21.27
CA ILE A 272 -4.04 -20.13 -21.43
C ILE A 272 -2.86 -21.10 -21.63
N ARG A 273 -2.90 -22.25 -20.99
CA ARG A 273 -1.94 -23.33 -21.26
C ARG A 273 -2.44 -24.12 -22.45
N LEU A 274 -1.69 -24.12 -23.54
CA LEU A 274 -1.90 -25.06 -24.63
C LEU A 274 -1.38 -26.43 -24.17
N VAL A 275 -2.28 -27.39 -24.06
CA VAL A 275 -1.90 -28.80 -23.89
C VAL A 275 -1.34 -29.25 -25.26
N ARG A 276 -0.05 -29.51 -25.29
CA ARG A 276 0.56 -30.22 -26.45
C ARG A 276 0.30 -31.71 -26.35
#